data_9bc4d5f1385d3b0de88c957fe3321187
#
_entry.id   9bc4d5f1385d3b0de88c957fe3321187
#
_cell.length_a   1.000
_cell.length_b   1.000
_cell.length_c   1.000
_cell.angle_alpha   90.00
_cell.angle_beta   90.00
_cell.angle_gamma   90.00
#
_symmetry.space_group_name_H-M   'P 1'
#
loop_
_entity.id
_entity.type
_entity.pdbx_description
1 polymer ?
#
loop_
_entity_poly.entity_id
_entity_poly.type
_entity_poly.pdbx_seq_one_letter_code
_entity_poly.pdbx_strand_id
1 'polypeptide(L)'
;MASTSSVLGFISMPAALAVSYHPTLRRPAAEPAASPDSLAALEGLGVVIALGRDEPLFRPGDTAEFYFKVLKGAVRSCQVLADGRRHIGEFFLAGDFIGLDAVESYAFAAEAIVDASLIRYSRRKVEALAAEEPRVGQSLVEIMRSGLAAARERMLLLGHMTAMERIACFLLDLSKRRNDGRISLPMTRTDIGDYLGLTMETVSRVLSQLRSDGIITQHGLHELTLVKPAALAELTKP
;
A
#
# COMPACT_ATOMS: atom_id res chain seq x y z
N MET A 1 -58.27 -21.44 -36.46
CA MET A 1 -56.97 -22.03 -36.12
C MET A 1 -55.91 -21.02 -36.54
N ALA A 2 -55.47 -20.17 -35.62
CA ALA A 2 -54.54 -19.09 -35.88
C ALA A 2 -53.21 -19.46 -35.23
N SER A 3 -52.17 -19.56 -36.04
CA SER A 3 -50.79 -19.85 -35.63
C SER A 3 -50.07 -18.54 -35.33
N THR A 4 -49.68 -18.31 -34.08
CA THR A 4 -48.91 -17.17 -33.63
C THR A 4 -47.43 -17.52 -33.70
N SER A 5 -46.73 -16.95 -34.67
CA SER A 5 -45.27 -17.04 -34.82
C SER A 5 -44.62 -15.95 -33.95
N SER A 6 -43.89 -16.37 -32.95
CA SER A 6 -43.15 -15.48 -32.05
C SER A 6 -41.80 -15.11 -32.72
N VAL A 7 -41.61 -13.83 -33.00
CA VAL A 7 -40.34 -13.28 -33.52
C VAL A 7 -39.50 -12.85 -32.33
N LEU A 8 -38.47 -13.65 -32.03
CA LEU A 8 -37.40 -13.25 -31.10
C LEU A 8 -36.48 -12.27 -31.83
N GLY A 9 -36.62 -10.98 -31.50
CA GLY A 9 -35.69 -9.95 -31.93
C GLY A 9 -34.35 -10.07 -31.18
N PHE A 10 -33.30 -10.44 -31.90
CA PHE A 10 -31.93 -10.32 -31.42
C PHE A 10 -31.59 -8.84 -31.29
N ILE A 11 -31.45 -8.36 -30.06
CA ILE A 11 -30.88 -7.07 -29.77
C ILE A 11 -29.38 -7.22 -29.95
N SER A 12 -28.86 -6.68 -31.07
CA SER A 12 -27.43 -6.53 -31.32
C SER A 12 -26.87 -5.52 -30.30
N MET A 13 -26.10 -6.00 -29.36
CA MET A 13 -25.31 -5.12 -28.48
C MET A 13 -24.21 -4.42 -29.33
N PRO A 14 -24.08 -3.10 -29.23
CA PRO A 14 -22.97 -2.40 -29.88
C PRO A 14 -21.64 -2.86 -29.28
N ALA A 15 -20.65 -3.02 -30.17
CA ALA A 15 -19.29 -3.41 -29.84
C ALA A 15 -18.75 -2.59 -28.68
N ALA A 16 -18.20 -3.27 -27.71
CA ALA A 16 -17.64 -2.76 -26.48
C ALA A 16 -16.77 -1.53 -26.76
N LEU A 17 -17.08 -0.41 -26.10
CA LEU A 17 -16.13 0.64 -25.78
C LEU A 17 -15.01 -0.03 -24.97
N ALA A 18 -13.94 -0.42 -25.65
CA ALA A 18 -12.70 -0.76 -25.02
C ALA A 18 -12.19 0.53 -24.34
N VAL A 19 -12.62 0.78 -23.13
CA VAL A 19 -11.99 1.75 -22.25
C VAL A 19 -10.60 1.21 -22.04
N SER A 20 -9.61 1.79 -22.74
CA SER A 20 -8.20 1.56 -22.46
C SER A 20 -7.93 2.09 -21.06
N TYR A 21 -8.19 1.28 -20.05
CA TYR A 21 -7.81 1.55 -18.69
C TYR A 21 -6.29 1.37 -18.60
N HIS A 22 -5.58 2.47 -18.66
CA HIS A 22 -4.17 2.50 -18.29
C HIS A 22 -4.12 2.57 -16.77
N PRO A 23 -3.79 1.50 -16.06
CA PRO A 23 -3.46 1.59 -14.66
C PRO A 23 -2.10 2.29 -14.56
N THR A 24 -2.11 3.62 -14.63
CA THR A 24 -1.02 4.34 -14.01
C THR A 24 -1.15 4.02 -12.53
N LEU A 25 -0.30 3.14 -12.02
CA LEU A 25 -0.07 2.95 -10.59
C LEU A 25 0.47 4.26 -10.02
N ARG A 26 -0.35 5.29 -10.09
CA ARG A 26 -0.19 6.51 -9.35
C ARG A 26 -0.87 6.29 -8.00
N ARG A 27 -0.19 5.58 -7.09
CA ARG A 27 -0.15 6.18 -5.77
C ARG A 27 0.43 7.56 -6.06
N PRO A 28 -0.27 8.67 -5.85
CA PRO A 28 0.37 9.97 -5.91
C PRO A 28 1.64 9.76 -5.11
N ALA A 29 2.80 9.96 -5.75
CA ALA A 29 4.05 9.93 -5.01
C ALA A 29 3.66 10.57 -3.71
N ALA A 30 4.02 9.97 -2.56
CA ALA A 30 3.71 10.63 -1.32
C ALA A 30 4.43 11.99 -1.35
N GLU A 31 3.94 12.87 -2.24
CA GLU A 31 3.87 14.28 -1.89
C GLU A 31 3.19 14.17 -0.55
N PRO A 32 3.78 14.69 0.52
CA PRO A 32 3.11 14.66 1.80
C PRO A 32 1.69 15.15 1.50
N ALA A 33 0.72 14.21 1.49
CA ALA A 33 -0.66 14.44 1.07
C ALA A 33 -1.35 15.48 1.97
N ALA A 34 -0.62 15.92 2.95
CA ALA A 34 -0.84 17.05 3.80
C ALA A 34 0.42 17.91 3.73
N SER A 35 0.28 19.22 3.50
CA SER A 35 1.40 20.12 3.69
C SER A 35 1.98 19.87 5.09
N PRO A 36 3.33 19.82 5.26
CA PRO A 36 3.94 19.60 6.57
C PRO A 36 3.32 20.49 7.66
N ASP A 37 2.92 21.70 7.30
CA ASP A 37 2.31 22.68 8.21
C ASP A 37 0.91 22.28 8.71
N SER A 38 0.10 21.58 7.92
CA SER A 38 -1.26 21.22 8.32
C SER A 38 -1.32 20.09 9.35
N LEU A 39 -0.30 19.22 9.38
CA LEU A 39 -0.15 18.16 10.37
C LEU A 39 0.79 18.56 11.52
N ALA A 40 1.47 19.70 11.42
CA ALA A 40 2.27 20.25 12.53
C ALA A 40 1.38 20.51 13.75
N ALA A 41 0.09 20.84 13.57
CA ALA A 41 -0.88 20.97 14.65
C ALA A 41 -1.08 19.66 15.47
N LEU A 42 -0.72 18.50 14.93
CA LEU A 42 -0.67 17.23 15.69
C LEU A 42 0.58 17.11 16.57
N GLU A 43 1.60 17.95 16.35
CA GLU A 43 2.80 17.97 17.19
C GLU A 43 2.37 18.35 18.64
N GLY A 44 2.84 17.56 19.58
CA GLY A 44 2.44 17.72 20.99
C GLY A 44 1.18 16.95 21.43
N LEU A 45 0.33 16.45 20.52
CA LEU A 45 -0.80 15.57 20.87
C LEU A 45 -0.39 14.10 21.02
N GLY A 46 0.75 13.73 20.44
CA GLY A 46 1.19 12.36 20.35
C GLY A 46 2.26 11.99 21.38
N VAL A 47 2.42 10.70 21.60
CA VAL A 47 3.47 10.10 22.43
C VAL A 47 4.29 9.18 21.56
N VAL A 48 5.62 9.35 21.61
CA VAL A 48 6.53 8.45 20.90
C VAL A 48 6.56 7.10 21.60
N ILE A 49 6.37 6.04 20.82
CA ILE A 49 6.51 4.65 21.24
C ILE A 49 7.57 3.95 20.39
N ALA A 50 8.21 2.95 20.97
CA ALA A 50 9.15 2.08 20.27
C ALA A 50 8.57 0.67 20.21
N LEU A 51 8.81 -0.02 19.10
CA LEU A 51 8.49 -1.42 18.88
C LEU A 51 9.75 -2.15 18.45
N GLY A 52 10.01 -3.29 19.07
CA GLY A 52 10.99 -4.24 18.58
C GLY A 52 10.50 -4.96 17.33
N ARG A 53 11.43 -5.57 16.60
CA ARG A 53 11.10 -6.40 15.43
C ARG A 53 10.07 -7.49 15.80
N ASP A 54 9.08 -7.69 14.93
CA ASP A 54 7.96 -8.63 15.07
C ASP A 54 7.05 -8.35 16.28
N GLU A 55 7.20 -7.20 16.94
CA GLU A 55 6.32 -6.76 18.02
C GLU A 55 4.99 -6.23 17.47
N PRO A 56 3.84 -6.68 18.02
CA PRO A 56 2.53 -6.22 17.57
C PRO A 56 2.25 -4.81 18.07
N LEU A 57 1.76 -3.95 17.16
CA LEU A 57 1.24 -2.63 17.48
C LEU A 57 -0.20 -2.72 17.98
N PHE A 58 -1.03 -3.54 17.34
CA PHE A 58 -2.39 -3.91 17.73
C PHE A 58 -2.82 -5.21 17.02
N ARG A 59 -3.89 -5.82 17.51
CA ARG A 59 -4.49 -7.05 16.97
C ARG A 59 -5.86 -6.79 16.37
N PRO A 60 -6.34 -7.69 15.48
CA PRO A 60 -7.71 -7.63 15.00
C PRO A 60 -8.69 -7.68 16.17
N GLY A 61 -9.68 -6.77 16.18
CA GLY A 61 -10.69 -6.65 17.21
C GLY A 61 -10.31 -5.74 18.39
N ASP A 62 -9.04 -5.33 18.53
CA ASP A 62 -8.66 -4.31 19.52
C ASP A 62 -9.40 -2.99 19.21
N THR A 63 -9.84 -2.28 20.25
CA THR A 63 -10.55 -1.00 20.11
C THR A 63 -9.64 0.04 19.45
N ALA A 64 -10.14 0.71 18.41
CA ALA A 64 -9.39 1.69 17.62
C ALA A 64 -9.32 3.07 18.32
N GLU A 65 -8.67 3.10 19.48
CA GLU A 65 -8.52 4.34 20.28
C GLU A 65 -7.40 5.26 19.80
N PHE A 66 -6.52 4.76 18.91
CA PHE A 66 -5.31 5.47 18.53
C PHE A 66 -5.11 5.47 17.01
N TYR A 67 -4.53 6.57 16.53
CA TYR A 67 -3.84 6.64 15.25
C TYR A 67 -2.34 6.62 15.48
N PHE A 68 -1.59 6.14 14.48
CA PHE A 68 -0.14 6.07 14.60
C PHE A 68 0.51 6.67 13.36
N LYS A 69 1.67 7.31 13.54
CA LYS A 69 2.53 7.78 12.44
C LYS A 69 3.90 7.15 12.60
N VAL A 70 4.39 6.49 11.57
CA VAL A 70 5.73 5.91 11.57
C VAL A 70 6.77 7.02 11.47
N LEU A 71 7.69 7.09 12.45
CA LEU A 71 8.84 8.01 12.42
C LEU A 71 10.05 7.34 11.78
N LYS A 72 10.31 6.08 12.17
CA LYS A 72 11.46 5.29 11.71
C LYS A 72 11.08 3.82 11.71
N GLY A 73 11.76 3.03 10.87
CA GLY A 73 11.48 1.61 10.73
C GLY A 73 10.36 1.33 9.73
N ALA A 74 9.70 0.20 9.91
CA ALA A 74 8.60 -0.24 9.04
C ALA A 74 7.62 -1.12 9.81
N VAL A 75 6.34 -1.00 9.47
CA VAL A 75 5.22 -1.77 10.02
C VAL A 75 4.48 -2.42 8.87
N ARG A 76 3.95 -3.61 9.07
CA ARG A 76 3.02 -4.28 8.14
C ARG A 76 1.65 -4.45 8.77
N SER A 77 0.59 -4.28 8.00
CA SER A 77 -0.71 -4.82 8.38
C SER A 77 -0.86 -6.22 7.80
N CYS A 78 -1.37 -7.14 8.59
CA CYS A 78 -1.51 -8.52 8.14
C CYS A 78 -2.77 -9.18 8.71
N GLN A 79 -3.21 -10.22 8.01
CA GLN A 79 -4.30 -11.10 8.41
C GLN A 79 -3.88 -12.54 8.17
N VAL A 80 -4.16 -13.39 9.12
CA VAL A 80 -4.03 -14.85 8.96
C VAL A 80 -5.38 -15.38 8.49
N LEU A 81 -5.39 -16.01 7.32
CA LEU A 81 -6.58 -16.61 6.74
C LEU A 81 -6.91 -17.93 7.47
N ALA A 82 -8.13 -18.43 7.29
CA ALA A 82 -8.61 -19.66 7.93
C ALA A 82 -7.76 -20.92 7.58
N ASP A 83 -7.07 -20.89 6.44
CA ASP A 83 -6.17 -21.96 5.98
C ASP A 83 -4.72 -21.80 6.51
N GLY A 84 -4.47 -20.82 7.36
CA GLY A 84 -3.17 -20.52 7.95
C GLY A 84 -2.24 -19.66 7.09
N ARG A 85 -2.62 -19.34 5.86
CA ARG A 85 -1.84 -18.42 5.02
C ARG A 85 -1.91 -17.01 5.59
N ARG A 86 -0.78 -16.31 5.59
CA ARG A 86 -0.70 -14.91 5.94
C ARG A 86 -0.92 -14.06 4.68
N HIS A 87 -1.74 -13.04 4.79
CA HIS A 87 -1.88 -11.99 3.79
C HIS A 87 -1.42 -10.67 4.37
N ILE A 88 -0.55 -9.96 3.68
CA ILE A 88 -0.13 -8.61 4.06
C ILE A 88 -0.99 -7.61 3.28
N GLY A 89 -1.71 -6.79 4.03
CA GLY A 89 -2.56 -5.74 3.47
C GLY A 89 -1.79 -4.51 3.04
N GLU A 90 -0.82 -4.05 3.85
CA GLU A 90 -0.05 -2.83 3.60
C GLU A 90 1.32 -2.87 4.28
N PHE A 91 2.28 -2.13 3.71
CA PHE A 91 3.53 -1.76 4.35
C PHE A 91 3.53 -0.27 4.66
N PHE A 92 3.74 0.06 5.92
CA PHE A 92 3.85 1.43 6.41
C PHE A 92 5.31 1.75 6.68
N LEU A 93 5.81 2.78 6.02
CA LEU A 93 7.18 3.27 6.14
C LEU A 93 7.19 4.66 6.81
N ALA A 94 8.37 5.22 7.07
CA ALA A 94 8.48 6.54 7.69
C ALA A 94 7.63 7.59 6.97
N GLY A 95 6.81 8.31 7.73
CA GLY A 95 5.84 9.29 7.26
C GLY A 95 4.41 8.77 7.13
N ASP A 96 4.19 7.45 7.05
CA ASP A 96 2.85 6.87 6.86
C ASP A 96 2.05 6.86 8.17
N PHE A 97 0.72 7.03 8.03
CA PHE A 97 -0.24 6.89 9.10
C PHE A 97 -0.88 5.51 9.10
N ILE A 98 -1.19 4.99 10.29
CA ILE A 98 -1.80 3.67 10.51
C ILE A 98 -3.07 3.87 11.33
N GLY A 99 -4.13 3.11 10.99
CA GLY A 99 -5.38 3.02 11.74
C GLY A 99 -6.41 4.09 11.40
N LEU A 100 -6.15 4.95 10.39
CA LEU A 100 -7.13 5.97 9.95
C LEU A 100 -8.40 5.36 9.33
N ASP A 101 -8.33 4.13 8.85
CA ASP A 101 -9.41 3.35 8.23
C ASP A 101 -10.26 2.58 9.26
N ALA A 102 -9.80 2.49 10.52
CA ALA A 102 -10.54 1.79 11.56
C ALA A 102 -11.77 2.60 12.01
N VAL A 103 -12.91 1.93 12.22
CA VAL A 103 -14.15 2.55 12.73
C VAL A 103 -14.23 2.39 14.25
N GLU A 104 -14.59 1.23 14.75
CA GLU A 104 -14.68 0.91 16.19
C GLU A 104 -13.49 0.08 16.67
N SER A 105 -13.02 -0.82 15.81
CA SER A 105 -11.91 -1.72 16.08
C SER A 105 -11.00 -1.85 14.86
N TYR A 106 -9.77 -2.30 15.08
CA TYR A 106 -8.85 -2.61 13.97
C TYR A 106 -9.26 -3.92 13.29
N ALA A 107 -9.39 -3.89 11.96
CA ALA A 107 -9.77 -5.05 11.17
C ALA A 107 -8.60 -6.02 10.92
N PHE A 108 -7.36 -5.52 10.97
CA PHE A 108 -6.12 -6.26 10.71
C PHE A 108 -5.20 -6.19 11.92
N ALA A 109 -4.24 -7.11 12.02
CA ALA A 109 -3.10 -6.91 12.89
C ALA A 109 -2.13 -5.90 12.26
N ALA A 110 -1.42 -5.15 13.10
CA ALA A 110 -0.25 -4.38 12.66
C ALA A 110 0.95 -4.77 13.53
N GLU A 111 2.11 -4.99 12.92
CA GLU A 111 3.32 -5.43 13.61
C GLU A 111 4.59 -4.85 12.96
N ALA A 112 5.61 -4.60 13.75
CA ALA A 112 6.86 -4.05 13.26
C ALA A 112 7.63 -5.09 12.43
N ILE A 113 8.13 -4.71 11.25
CA ILE A 113 8.98 -5.57 10.40
C ILE A 113 10.43 -5.54 10.88
N VAL A 114 10.86 -4.38 11.33
CA VAL A 114 12.15 -4.08 11.94
C VAL A 114 11.90 -3.17 13.13
N ASP A 115 12.90 -2.96 13.98
CA ASP A 115 12.79 -1.98 15.06
C ASP A 115 12.23 -0.67 14.54
N ALA A 116 11.14 -0.21 15.14
CA ALA A 116 10.38 0.93 14.69
C ALA A 116 10.10 1.93 15.81
N SER A 117 10.00 3.19 15.43
CA SER A 117 9.57 4.28 16.31
C SER A 117 8.35 4.94 15.67
N LEU A 118 7.29 5.11 16.45
CA LEU A 118 6.03 5.69 15.99
C LEU A 118 5.57 6.78 16.96
N ILE A 119 4.75 7.71 16.45
CA ILE A 119 3.95 8.57 17.30
C ILE A 119 2.56 7.96 17.43
N ARG A 120 2.10 7.76 18.65
CA ARG A 120 0.75 7.33 18.97
C ARG A 120 -0.09 8.55 19.35
N TYR A 121 -1.17 8.79 18.61
CA TYR A 121 -2.13 9.86 18.83
C TYR A 121 -3.43 9.31 19.38
N SER A 122 -3.99 9.92 20.42
CA SER A 122 -5.38 9.63 20.83
C SER A 122 -6.33 10.04 19.72
N ARG A 123 -7.12 9.08 19.21
CA ARG A 123 -8.12 9.28 18.16
C ARG A 123 -9.06 10.41 18.53
N ARG A 124 -9.62 10.38 19.75
CA ARG A 124 -10.54 11.41 20.25
C ARG A 124 -9.92 12.82 20.21
N LYS A 125 -8.62 12.95 20.55
CA LYS A 125 -7.96 14.26 20.52
C LYS A 125 -7.74 14.75 19.10
N VAL A 126 -7.36 13.85 18.20
CA VAL A 126 -7.15 14.17 16.76
C VAL A 126 -8.48 14.57 16.12
N GLU A 127 -9.56 13.85 16.38
CA GLU A 127 -10.89 14.15 15.85
C GLU A 127 -11.44 15.47 16.40
N ALA A 128 -11.21 15.77 17.68
CA ALA A 128 -11.57 17.07 18.27
C ALA A 128 -10.79 18.20 17.58
N LEU A 129 -9.48 18.06 17.41
CA LEU A 129 -8.68 19.07 16.72
C LEU A 129 -9.11 19.23 15.26
N ALA A 130 -9.42 18.14 14.56
CA ALA A 130 -9.89 18.19 13.17
C ALA A 130 -11.25 18.90 13.03
N ALA A 131 -12.09 18.89 14.07
CA ALA A 131 -13.34 19.67 14.13
C ALA A 131 -13.09 21.16 14.36
N GLU A 132 -12.05 21.51 15.12
CA GLU A 132 -11.65 22.89 15.41
C GLU A 132 -10.82 23.50 14.28
N GLU A 133 -9.95 22.69 13.65
CA GLU A 133 -9.04 23.09 12.58
C GLU A 133 -9.34 22.36 11.27
N PRO A 134 -10.13 22.96 10.34
CA PRO A 134 -10.54 22.30 9.10
C PRO A 134 -9.38 21.79 8.23
N ARG A 135 -8.20 22.44 8.28
CA ARG A 135 -7.01 22.01 7.56
C ARG A 135 -6.51 20.63 8.00
N VAL A 136 -6.57 20.35 9.30
CA VAL A 136 -6.21 19.03 9.87
C VAL A 136 -7.17 17.98 9.34
N GLY A 137 -8.49 18.23 9.41
CA GLY A 137 -9.51 17.33 8.89
C GLY A 137 -9.35 17.05 7.40
N GLN A 138 -9.09 18.08 6.59
CA GLN A 138 -8.83 17.93 5.15
C GLN A 138 -7.62 17.05 4.87
N SER A 139 -6.52 17.24 5.64
CA SER A 139 -5.31 16.44 5.48
C SER A 139 -5.53 14.97 5.82
N LEU A 140 -6.26 14.66 6.89
CA LEU A 140 -6.62 13.29 7.25
C LEU A 140 -7.47 12.63 6.14
N VAL A 141 -8.48 13.35 5.62
CA VAL A 141 -9.31 12.88 4.51
C VAL A 141 -8.47 12.61 3.26
N GLU A 142 -7.48 13.45 2.94
CA GLU A 142 -6.61 13.25 1.78
C GLU A 142 -5.71 12.00 1.95
N ILE A 143 -5.17 11.77 3.14
CA ILE A 143 -4.43 10.53 3.46
C ILE A 143 -5.32 9.30 3.25
N MET A 144 -6.56 9.35 3.76
CA MET A 144 -7.53 8.24 3.59
C MET A 144 -7.89 8.02 2.11
N ARG A 145 -8.12 9.09 1.34
CA ARG A 145 -8.39 9.00 -0.11
C ARG A 145 -7.23 8.37 -0.86
N SER A 146 -6.01 8.78 -0.55
CA SER A 146 -4.79 8.22 -1.16
C SER A 146 -4.63 6.74 -0.82
N GLY A 147 -4.90 6.35 0.43
CA GLY A 147 -4.90 4.94 0.85
C GLY A 147 -5.95 4.10 0.12
N LEU A 148 -7.19 4.64 -0.03
CA LEU A 148 -8.25 3.95 -0.76
C LEU A 148 -7.91 3.80 -2.26
N ALA A 149 -7.33 4.83 -2.88
CA ALA A 149 -6.87 4.77 -4.26
C ALA A 149 -5.81 3.68 -4.44
N ALA A 150 -4.79 3.65 -3.56
CA ALA A 150 -3.75 2.63 -3.57
C ALA A 150 -4.31 1.21 -3.38
N ALA A 151 -5.30 1.02 -2.50
CA ALA A 151 -5.95 -0.27 -2.30
C ALA A 151 -6.69 -0.74 -3.56
N ARG A 152 -7.40 0.14 -4.26
CA ARG A 152 -8.09 -0.17 -5.52
C ARG A 152 -7.10 -0.54 -6.64
N GLU A 153 -6.01 0.19 -6.77
CA GLU A 153 -4.96 -0.12 -7.74
C GLU A 153 -4.35 -1.50 -7.46
N ARG A 154 -4.13 -1.84 -6.19
CA ARG A 154 -3.63 -3.16 -5.79
C ARG A 154 -4.60 -4.28 -6.14
N MET A 155 -5.90 -4.09 -5.98
CA MET A 155 -6.90 -5.09 -6.41
C MET A 155 -6.76 -5.40 -7.91
N LEU A 156 -6.60 -4.39 -8.74
CA LEU A 156 -6.40 -4.56 -10.19
C LEU A 156 -5.08 -5.26 -10.49
N LEU A 157 -3.99 -4.88 -9.82
CA LEU A 157 -2.67 -5.49 -9.92
C LEU A 157 -2.75 -6.99 -9.62
N LEU A 158 -3.36 -7.38 -8.51
CA LEU A 158 -3.48 -8.77 -8.10
C LEU A 158 -4.39 -9.60 -9.03
N GLY A 159 -5.35 -8.97 -9.71
CA GLY A 159 -6.28 -9.65 -10.60
C GLY A 159 -5.75 -9.90 -12.01
N HIS A 160 -4.87 -9.05 -12.53
CA HIS A 160 -4.57 -9.03 -13.97
C HIS A 160 -3.09 -9.05 -14.34
N MET A 161 -2.18 -8.78 -13.40
CA MET A 161 -0.74 -8.65 -13.69
C MET A 161 0.03 -9.94 -13.43
N THR A 162 1.06 -10.17 -14.25
CA THR A 162 2.06 -11.22 -14.06
C THR A 162 2.95 -10.95 -12.83
N ALA A 163 3.70 -11.94 -12.39
CA ALA A 163 4.63 -11.79 -11.27
C ALA A 163 5.70 -10.70 -11.52
N MET A 164 6.18 -10.59 -12.77
CA MET A 164 7.16 -9.58 -13.17
C MET A 164 6.57 -8.18 -13.05
N GLU A 165 5.38 -7.97 -13.59
CA GLU A 165 4.66 -6.69 -13.55
C GLU A 165 4.34 -6.27 -12.11
N ARG A 166 3.86 -7.20 -11.27
CA ARG A 166 3.58 -6.92 -9.84
C ARG A 166 4.82 -6.45 -9.09
N ILE A 167 5.94 -7.11 -9.28
CA ILE A 167 7.21 -6.73 -8.63
C ILE A 167 7.72 -5.41 -9.21
N ALA A 168 7.62 -5.20 -10.52
CA ALA A 168 8.02 -3.94 -11.14
C ALA A 168 7.21 -2.76 -10.58
N CYS A 169 5.89 -2.89 -10.47
CA CYS A 169 5.01 -1.90 -9.86
C CYS A 169 5.38 -1.61 -8.40
N PHE A 170 5.60 -2.66 -7.61
CA PHE A 170 6.00 -2.53 -6.21
C PHE A 170 7.33 -1.78 -6.04
N LEU A 171 8.34 -2.09 -6.86
CA LEU A 171 9.63 -1.39 -6.82
C LEU A 171 9.52 0.06 -7.28
N LEU A 172 8.71 0.34 -8.31
CA LEU A 172 8.45 1.71 -8.75
C LEU A 172 7.77 2.54 -7.67
N ASP A 173 6.80 1.97 -6.96
CA ASP A 173 6.12 2.66 -5.86
C ASP A 173 7.09 3.00 -4.72
N LEU A 174 7.91 2.06 -4.32
CA LEU A 174 8.94 2.31 -3.30
C LEU A 174 9.98 3.34 -3.76
N SER A 175 10.33 3.36 -5.06
CA SER A 175 11.33 4.30 -5.59
C SER A 175 10.87 5.77 -5.51
N LYS A 176 9.55 6.02 -5.55
CA LYS A 176 8.99 7.36 -5.43
C LYS A 176 9.14 7.99 -4.04
N ARG A 177 9.42 7.16 -3.02
CA ARG A 177 9.62 7.64 -1.65
C ARG A 177 10.97 8.30 -1.42
N ARG A 178 11.92 8.09 -2.35
CA ARG A 178 13.27 8.65 -2.31
C ARG A 178 13.64 9.14 -3.70
N ASN A 179 14.17 10.35 -3.77
CA ASN A 179 14.57 10.95 -5.05
C ASN A 179 15.97 10.52 -5.53
N ASP A 180 16.64 9.61 -4.81
CA ASP A 180 18.02 9.17 -5.10
C ASP A 180 18.11 7.83 -5.86
N GLY A 181 16.97 7.28 -6.30
CA GLY A 181 16.90 6.00 -6.98
C GLY A 181 17.19 4.78 -6.09
N ARG A 182 17.47 4.99 -4.80
CA ARG A 182 17.66 3.93 -3.83
C ARG A 182 16.32 3.47 -3.27
N ILE A 183 16.18 2.16 -3.12
CA ILE A 183 14.99 1.52 -2.56
C ILE A 183 15.41 0.75 -1.32
N SER A 184 14.83 1.10 -0.17
CA SER A 184 14.96 0.31 1.05
C SER A 184 13.86 -0.77 1.07
N LEU A 185 14.25 -2.01 1.34
CA LEU A 185 13.38 -3.17 1.47
C LEU A 185 13.50 -3.74 2.89
N PRO A 186 12.88 -3.11 3.90
CA PRO A 186 12.91 -3.65 5.26
C PRO A 186 12.18 -4.99 5.40
N MET A 187 11.26 -5.30 4.47
CA MET A 187 10.48 -6.53 4.41
C MET A 187 11.28 -7.69 3.80
N THR A 188 10.96 -8.90 4.22
CA THR A 188 11.53 -10.14 3.65
C THR A 188 10.94 -10.47 2.27
N ARG A 189 11.55 -11.41 1.55
CA ARG A 189 11.00 -11.94 0.30
C ARG A 189 9.66 -12.64 0.50
N THR A 190 9.49 -13.27 1.64
CA THR A 190 8.22 -13.88 2.06
C THR A 190 7.16 -12.79 2.25
N ASP A 191 7.47 -11.71 2.96
CA ASP A 191 6.53 -10.59 3.14
C ASP A 191 6.13 -9.96 1.79
N ILE A 192 7.09 -9.79 0.87
CA ILE A 192 6.78 -9.30 -0.48
C ILE A 192 5.87 -10.28 -1.22
N GLY A 193 6.10 -11.58 -1.05
CA GLY A 193 5.23 -12.62 -1.61
C GLY A 193 3.81 -12.55 -1.04
N ASP A 194 3.67 -12.51 0.28
CA ASP A 194 2.38 -12.41 0.98
C ASP A 194 1.60 -11.13 0.60
N TYR A 195 2.31 -10.05 0.27
CA TYR A 195 1.73 -8.79 -0.19
C TYR A 195 1.29 -8.81 -1.65
N LEU A 196 2.07 -9.47 -2.54
CA LEU A 196 1.83 -9.48 -3.98
C LEU A 196 1.09 -10.74 -4.47
N GLY A 197 0.71 -11.66 -3.56
CA GLY A 197 0.10 -12.94 -3.92
C GLY A 197 1.06 -13.84 -4.71
N LEU A 198 2.34 -13.88 -4.31
CA LEU A 198 3.41 -14.65 -4.95
C LEU A 198 4.09 -15.55 -3.91
N THR A 199 4.81 -16.58 -4.38
CA THR A 199 5.71 -17.32 -3.50
C THR A 199 7.05 -16.61 -3.33
N MET A 200 7.76 -16.87 -2.22
CA MET A 200 9.11 -16.33 -1.96
C MET A 200 10.09 -16.67 -3.10
N GLU A 201 10.00 -17.89 -3.67
CA GLU A 201 10.81 -18.36 -4.77
C GLU A 201 10.55 -17.53 -6.05
N THR A 202 9.26 -17.21 -6.32
CA THR A 202 8.88 -16.37 -7.45
C THR A 202 9.42 -14.96 -7.29
N VAL A 203 9.29 -14.35 -6.10
CA VAL A 203 9.88 -13.05 -5.78
C VAL A 203 11.40 -13.07 -6.00
N SER A 204 12.09 -14.07 -5.47
CA SER A 204 13.54 -14.20 -5.57
C SER A 204 14.01 -14.37 -7.03
N ARG A 205 13.28 -15.18 -7.82
CA ARG A 205 13.57 -15.39 -9.25
C ARG A 205 13.40 -14.12 -10.06
N VAL A 206 12.29 -13.38 -9.87
CA VAL A 206 12.03 -12.14 -10.59
C VAL A 206 13.06 -11.06 -10.25
N LEU A 207 13.40 -10.89 -8.98
CA LEU A 207 14.44 -9.93 -8.58
C LEU A 207 15.82 -10.30 -9.13
N SER A 208 16.14 -11.59 -9.23
CA SER A 208 17.37 -12.07 -9.87
C SER A 208 17.39 -11.78 -11.37
N GLN A 209 16.23 -11.93 -12.04
CA GLN A 209 16.08 -11.58 -13.44
C GLN A 209 16.29 -10.08 -13.67
N LEU A 210 15.60 -9.22 -12.90
CA LEU A 210 15.75 -7.74 -13.00
C LEU A 210 17.21 -7.31 -12.77
N ARG A 211 17.94 -8.00 -11.88
CA ARG A 211 19.37 -7.77 -11.66
C ARG A 211 20.21 -8.23 -12.84
N SER A 212 19.93 -9.40 -13.41
CA SER A 212 20.63 -9.92 -14.59
C SER A 212 20.46 -9.00 -15.80
N ASP A 213 19.28 -8.40 -15.97
CA ASP A 213 18.95 -7.46 -17.04
C ASP A 213 19.54 -6.05 -16.79
N GLY A 214 20.22 -5.86 -15.66
CA GLY A 214 20.81 -4.58 -15.26
C GLY A 214 19.78 -3.48 -15.02
N ILE A 215 18.54 -3.83 -14.66
CA ILE A 215 17.46 -2.90 -14.32
C ILE A 215 17.63 -2.43 -12.88
N ILE A 216 18.03 -3.34 -11.99
CA ILE A 216 18.32 -3.06 -10.59
C ILE A 216 19.72 -3.53 -10.21
N THR A 217 20.31 -2.89 -9.19
CA THR A 217 21.52 -3.39 -8.49
C THR A 217 21.16 -3.59 -7.03
N GLN A 218 21.56 -4.71 -6.46
CA GLN A 218 21.29 -5.04 -5.06
C GLN A 218 22.52 -4.76 -4.19
N HIS A 219 22.32 -4.06 -3.09
CA HIS A 219 23.32 -3.73 -2.08
C HIS A 219 22.95 -4.40 -0.75
N GLY A 220 23.42 -5.64 -0.55
CA GLY A 220 23.04 -6.44 0.62
C GLY A 220 21.61 -7.00 0.53
N LEU A 221 20.98 -7.25 1.69
CA LEU A 221 19.67 -7.90 1.76
C LEU A 221 18.49 -6.92 1.65
N HIS A 222 18.68 -5.68 2.08
CA HIS A 222 17.61 -4.71 2.32
C HIS A 222 17.70 -3.44 1.48
N GLU A 223 18.68 -3.34 0.60
CA GLU A 223 18.83 -2.18 -0.27
C GLU A 223 19.05 -2.59 -1.72
N LEU A 224 18.43 -1.87 -2.61
CA LEU A 224 18.69 -1.94 -4.04
C LEU A 224 18.65 -0.55 -4.66
N THR A 225 19.29 -0.43 -5.83
CA THR A 225 19.27 0.80 -6.64
C THR A 225 18.57 0.50 -7.94
N LEU A 226 17.65 1.36 -8.33
CA LEU A 226 17.00 1.31 -9.62
C LEU A 226 17.92 1.98 -10.67
N VAL A 227 18.53 1.15 -11.51
CA VAL A 227 19.51 1.60 -12.53
C VAL A 227 18.81 2.12 -13.78
N LYS A 228 17.75 1.42 -14.21
CA LYS A 228 17.00 1.76 -15.42
C LYS A 228 15.51 1.98 -15.11
N PRO A 229 15.11 3.14 -14.53
CA PRO A 229 13.70 3.39 -14.16
C PRO A 229 12.74 3.28 -15.33
N ALA A 230 13.13 3.77 -16.51
CA ALA A 230 12.30 3.70 -17.71
C ALA A 230 12.04 2.26 -18.15
N ALA A 231 13.06 1.39 -18.12
CA ALA A 231 12.89 -0.03 -18.44
C ALA A 231 11.97 -0.74 -17.46
N LEU A 232 12.06 -0.43 -16.16
CA LEU A 232 11.15 -0.97 -15.16
C LEU A 232 9.71 -0.48 -15.39
N ALA A 233 9.53 0.79 -15.78
CA ALA A 233 8.22 1.35 -16.09
C ALA A 233 7.59 0.72 -17.35
N GLU A 234 8.39 0.35 -18.35
CA GLU A 234 7.88 -0.37 -19.53
C GLU A 234 7.30 -1.75 -19.15
N LEU A 235 7.88 -2.44 -18.15
CA LEU A 235 7.37 -3.72 -17.67
C LEU A 235 5.99 -3.63 -16.98
N THR A 236 5.52 -2.43 -16.68
CA THR A 236 4.21 -2.21 -16.03
C THR A 236 3.11 -1.80 -17.02
N LYS A 237 3.44 -1.68 -18.29
CA LYS A 237 2.47 -1.38 -19.35
C LYS A 237 1.79 -2.69 -19.79
N PRO A 238 0.44 -2.69 -19.92
CA PRO A 238 -0.28 -3.85 -20.41
C PRO A 238 0.04 -4.15 -21.88
#